data_475cb7a0f1635fc085e309aa54e2af3f
#
_entry.id   475cb7a0f1635fc085e309aa54e2af3f
#
_cell.length_a   1.000
_cell.length_b   1.000
_cell.length_c   1.000
_cell.angle_alpha   90.00
_cell.angle_beta   90.00
_cell.angle_gamma   90.00
#
_symmetry.space_group_name_H-M   'P 1'
#
loop_
_entity.id
_entity.type
_entity.pdbx_description
1 polymer ?
#
loop_
_entity_poly.entity_id
_entity_poly.type
_entity_poly.pdbx_seq_one_letter_code
_entity_poly.pdbx_strand_id
1 'polypeptide(L)'
;MDSVIRRSRTSSLPAVAAVAGRFGRDLDVCLDQVERTVARARARGAELVVFPEATLGGYQFESRHPVMREPVAPPPALDPDGDEIARLVGLAGPTVVCVGYTEAAPGGPYSSAVCVSGDGILGHHRKVHVPPSEREVYKAGDGFAAFDTPVGRMGMLICYDKIFPEAARELAVDGAGIIASLAAWPVSRMRPASRIRRDRQVHHFNLLDQTRALENQVVWVSANQSGTLGRLRFPGQSKVVDPDGRVLASTGARPGVALARLDPRGAVAVARRELTHLADRRPYAYGPAAIPSGA
;
A
#
# COMPACT_ATOMS: atom_id res chain seq x y z
N MET A 1 22.37 -22.75 46.74
CA MET A 1 22.69 -21.56 45.94
C MET A 1 22.41 -21.91 44.50
N ASP A 2 21.12 -21.82 44.11
CA ASP A 2 20.71 -22.12 42.72
C ASP A 2 20.64 -20.82 41.93
N SER A 3 21.57 -20.66 41.01
CA SER A 3 21.59 -19.56 40.08
C SER A 3 20.56 -19.81 38.98
N VAL A 4 19.40 -19.18 39.10
CA VAL A 4 18.39 -19.13 38.02
C VAL A 4 18.95 -18.28 36.88
N ILE A 5 19.50 -18.94 35.88
CA ILE A 5 19.85 -18.32 34.60
C ILE A 5 18.54 -17.91 33.91
N ARG A 6 18.13 -16.65 34.06
CA ARG A 6 17.13 -16.02 33.22
C ARG A 6 17.65 -16.01 31.78
N ARG A 7 17.22 -16.96 30.99
CA ARG A 7 17.33 -16.85 29.53
C ARG A 7 16.53 -15.63 29.10
N SER A 8 17.22 -14.52 28.79
CA SER A 8 16.63 -13.40 28.09
C SER A 8 16.11 -13.94 26.76
N ARG A 9 14.79 -13.94 26.58
CA ARG A 9 14.21 -14.05 25.24
C ARG A 9 14.77 -12.85 24.47
N THR A 10 15.71 -13.06 23.58
CA THR A 10 16.01 -12.11 22.51
C THR A 10 14.75 -12.04 21.67
N SER A 11 13.87 -11.07 21.98
CA SER A 11 12.72 -10.78 21.13
C SER A 11 13.28 -10.35 19.78
N SER A 12 13.11 -11.19 18.77
CA SER A 12 13.45 -10.82 17.42
C SER A 12 12.61 -9.58 17.06
N LEU A 13 13.25 -8.57 16.41
CA LEU A 13 12.53 -7.38 15.93
C LEU A 13 11.26 -7.77 15.18
N PRO A 14 10.16 -7.02 15.34
CA PRO A 14 8.95 -7.22 14.55
C PRO A 14 9.28 -7.17 13.06
N ALA A 15 8.46 -7.80 12.24
CA ALA A 15 8.65 -7.75 10.80
C ALA A 15 7.44 -7.11 10.13
N VAL A 16 7.70 -6.37 9.05
CA VAL A 16 6.69 -5.84 8.15
C VAL A 16 6.85 -6.46 6.77
N ALA A 17 5.76 -6.69 6.07
CA ALA A 17 5.73 -7.42 4.81
C ALA A 17 4.94 -6.70 3.73
N ALA A 18 5.50 -6.63 2.53
CA ALA A 18 4.86 -6.12 1.32
C ALA A 18 4.68 -7.26 0.30
N VAL A 19 3.47 -7.44 -0.20
CA VAL A 19 3.11 -8.54 -1.09
C VAL A 19 3.14 -8.10 -2.55
N ALA A 20 3.82 -8.86 -3.41
CA ALA A 20 3.66 -8.84 -4.85
C ALA A 20 2.84 -10.06 -5.26
N GLY A 21 1.58 -9.88 -5.60
CA GLY A 21 0.65 -10.97 -5.91
C GLY A 21 -0.11 -10.74 -7.21
N ARG A 22 -0.66 -11.81 -7.77
CA ARG A 22 -1.62 -11.75 -8.86
C ARG A 22 -2.98 -12.04 -8.30
N PHE A 23 -3.86 -11.05 -8.34
CA PHE A 23 -5.23 -11.13 -7.85
C PHE A 23 -6.20 -10.88 -9.03
N GLY A 24 -7.19 -11.76 -9.16
CA GLY A 24 -8.16 -11.75 -10.25
C GLY A 24 -9.58 -11.47 -9.76
N ARG A 25 -10.59 -11.90 -10.55
CA ARG A 25 -12.01 -11.60 -10.30
C ARG A 25 -12.68 -12.50 -9.26
N ASP A 26 -12.13 -13.69 -9.05
CA ASP A 26 -12.67 -14.67 -8.11
C ASP A 26 -12.30 -14.30 -6.68
N LEU A 27 -13.29 -13.92 -5.89
CA LEU A 27 -13.13 -13.44 -4.51
C LEU A 27 -12.64 -14.52 -3.57
N ASP A 28 -13.16 -15.76 -3.70
CA ASP A 28 -12.75 -16.87 -2.86
C ASP A 28 -11.29 -17.21 -3.10
N VAL A 29 -10.87 -17.27 -4.36
CA VAL A 29 -9.45 -17.47 -4.70
C VAL A 29 -8.57 -16.35 -4.15
N CYS A 30 -9.04 -15.08 -4.18
CA CYS A 30 -8.33 -13.94 -3.62
C CYS A 30 -8.20 -14.06 -2.10
N LEU A 31 -9.29 -14.32 -1.40
CA LEU A 31 -9.31 -14.47 0.06
C LEU A 31 -8.44 -15.64 0.54
N ASP A 32 -8.52 -16.79 -0.12
CA ASP A 32 -7.65 -17.94 0.16
C ASP A 32 -6.16 -17.64 -0.05
N GLN A 33 -5.84 -16.84 -1.08
CA GLN A 33 -4.47 -16.40 -1.31
C GLN A 33 -4.00 -15.42 -0.23
N VAL A 34 -4.87 -14.51 0.22
CA VAL A 34 -4.60 -13.60 1.35
C VAL A 34 -4.33 -14.41 2.60
N GLU A 35 -5.22 -15.35 2.96
CA GLU A 35 -5.08 -16.20 4.13
C GLU A 35 -3.74 -16.95 4.16
N ARG A 36 -3.43 -17.68 3.08
CA ARG A 36 -2.15 -18.40 2.97
C ARG A 36 -0.94 -17.47 3.08
N THR A 37 -1.03 -16.27 2.52
CA THR A 37 0.07 -15.31 2.54
C THR A 37 0.25 -14.71 3.93
N VAL A 38 -0.83 -14.33 4.60
CA VAL A 38 -0.80 -13.84 6.00
C VAL A 38 -0.26 -14.92 6.92
N ALA A 39 -0.75 -16.15 6.83
CA ALA A 39 -0.25 -17.26 7.66
C ALA A 39 1.26 -17.49 7.50
N ARG A 40 1.76 -17.50 6.25
CA ARG A 40 3.20 -17.65 5.97
C ARG A 40 4.03 -16.46 6.45
N ALA A 41 3.54 -15.24 6.30
CA ALA A 41 4.23 -14.04 6.77
C ALA A 41 4.28 -14.00 8.30
N ARG A 42 3.16 -14.32 8.97
CA ARG A 42 3.05 -14.44 10.43
C ARG A 42 4.02 -15.49 10.99
N ALA A 43 4.11 -16.65 10.36
CA ALA A 43 5.07 -17.70 10.76
C ALA A 43 6.53 -17.22 10.69
N ARG A 44 6.82 -16.16 9.91
CA ARG A 44 8.13 -15.50 9.82
C ARG A 44 8.25 -14.27 10.72
N GLY A 45 7.24 -14.00 11.57
CA GLY A 45 7.20 -12.92 12.54
C GLY A 45 6.63 -11.60 11.99
N ALA A 46 5.90 -11.61 10.88
CA ALA A 46 5.26 -10.40 10.37
C ALA A 46 4.09 -9.98 11.27
N GLU A 47 4.12 -8.72 11.71
CA GLU A 47 3.06 -8.06 12.45
C GLU A 47 2.20 -7.17 11.54
N LEU A 48 2.74 -6.74 10.39
CA LEU A 48 2.05 -6.01 9.33
C LEU A 48 2.24 -6.71 7.99
N VAL A 49 1.15 -6.90 7.25
CA VAL A 49 1.17 -7.41 5.86
C VAL A 49 0.36 -6.49 4.97
N VAL A 50 1.00 -5.88 3.99
CA VAL A 50 0.36 -4.99 3.02
C VAL A 50 0.21 -5.71 1.69
N PHE A 51 -1.02 -5.77 1.20
CA PHE A 51 -1.39 -6.34 -0.09
C PHE A 51 -1.56 -5.25 -1.15
N PRO A 52 -1.57 -5.62 -2.44
CA PRO A 52 -1.78 -4.66 -3.53
C PRO A 52 -3.14 -3.95 -3.51
N GLU A 53 -3.25 -2.87 -4.27
CA GLU A 53 -4.53 -2.31 -4.74
C GLU A 53 -5.34 -3.41 -5.45
N ALA A 54 -6.66 -3.39 -5.24
CA ALA A 54 -7.58 -4.33 -5.88
C ALA A 54 -7.18 -5.81 -5.67
N THR A 55 -6.76 -6.16 -4.46
CA THR A 55 -6.48 -7.54 -4.06
C THR A 55 -7.75 -8.37 -4.06
N LEU A 56 -8.88 -7.83 -3.58
CA LEU A 56 -10.17 -8.49 -3.70
C LEU A 56 -10.85 -8.06 -4.99
N GLY A 57 -11.03 -9.02 -5.90
CA GLY A 57 -11.73 -8.82 -7.16
C GLY A 57 -10.89 -8.30 -8.34
N GLY A 58 -9.60 -8.01 -8.13
CA GLY A 58 -8.67 -7.61 -9.18
C GLY A 58 -8.88 -6.19 -9.70
N TYR A 59 -7.89 -5.68 -10.42
CA TYR A 59 -7.83 -4.28 -10.87
C TYR A 59 -8.79 -3.96 -12.01
N GLN A 60 -9.42 -2.79 -11.93
CA GLN A 60 -10.23 -2.20 -13.00
C GLN A 60 -9.42 -1.14 -13.75
N PHE A 61 -9.41 -1.26 -15.07
CA PHE A 61 -8.80 -0.28 -15.94
C PHE A 61 -9.67 -0.11 -17.19
N GLU A 62 -10.33 1.02 -17.29
CA GLU A 62 -11.09 1.39 -18.48
C GLU A 62 -10.62 2.76 -18.99
N SER A 63 -10.53 2.91 -20.31
CA SER A 63 -10.17 4.16 -20.96
C SER A 63 -10.89 4.26 -22.30
N ARG A 64 -11.28 5.47 -22.69
CA ARG A 64 -11.79 5.76 -24.02
C ARG A 64 -10.78 5.47 -25.13
N HIS A 65 -9.48 5.47 -24.79
CA HIS A 65 -8.45 5.13 -25.76
C HIS A 65 -8.41 3.61 -26.01
N PRO A 66 -8.63 3.13 -27.27
CA PRO A 66 -8.80 1.71 -27.57
C PRO A 66 -7.64 0.82 -27.09
N VAL A 67 -6.39 1.34 -27.15
CA VAL A 67 -5.18 0.62 -26.70
C VAL A 67 -5.13 0.49 -25.18
N MET A 68 -5.83 1.36 -24.46
CA MET A 68 -5.84 1.42 -22.99
C MET A 68 -7.01 0.66 -22.36
N ARG A 69 -7.95 0.19 -23.18
CA ARG A 69 -9.14 -0.51 -22.67
C ARG A 69 -8.80 -1.87 -22.09
N GLU A 70 -9.33 -2.14 -20.89
CA GLU A 70 -9.19 -3.43 -20.22
C GLU A 70 -10.29 -4.40 -20.73
N PRO A 71 -9.94 -5.55 -21.29
CA PRO A 71 -10.91 -6.51 -21.86
C PRO A 71 -11.48 -7.47 -20.81
N VAL A 72 -11.18 -7.28 -19.53
CA VAL A 72 -11.66 -8.14 -18.44
C VAL A 72 -12.92 -7.53 -17.82
N ALA A 73 -13.84 -8.36 -17.34
CA ALA A 73 -15.03 -7.93 -16.63
C ALA A 73 -14.69 -6.99 -15.47
N PRO A 74 -15.57 -6.04 -15.11
CA PRO A 74 -15.34 -5.16 -13.96
C PRO A 74 -15.19 -5.98 -12.67
N PRO A 75 -14.42 -5.48 -11.69
CA PRO A 75 -14.32 -6.11 -10.39
C PRO A 75 -15.67 -6.06 -9.65
N PRO A 76 -15.97 -7.07 -8.81
CA PRO A 76 -17.10 -6.97 -7.90
C PRO A 76 -16.92 -5.79 -6.96
N ALA A 77 -17.98 -5.01 -6.77
CA ALA A 77 -18.02 -3.95 -5.76
C ALA A 77 -18.54 -4.55 -4.45
N LEU A 78 -17.76 -4.43 -3.38
CA LEU A 78 -18.01 -5.04 -2.08
C LEU A 78 -18.55 -4.00 -1.09
N ASP A 79 -19.46 -4.44 -0.24
CA ASP A 79 -19.90 -3.67 0.91
C ASP A 79 -18.75 -3.60 1.93
N PRO A 80 -18.35 -2.40 2.43
CA PRO A 80 -17.32 -2.30 3.47
C PRO A 80 -17.68 -3.01 4.78
N ASP A 81 -18.97 -3.24 5.04
CA ASP A 81 -19.48 -3.98 6.19
C ASP A 81 -19.94 -5.43 5.81
N GLY A 82 -19.59 -5.89 4.60
CA GLY A 82 -20.03 -7.17 4.05
C GLY A 82 -19.20 -8.37 4.48
N ASP A 83 -19.66 -9.56 4.05
CA ASP A 83 -19.10 -10.85 4.45
C ASP A 83 -17.62 -11.02 4.05
N GLU A 84 -17.18 -10.47 2.92
CA GLU A 84 -15.80 -10.56 2.46
C GLU A 84 -14.85 -9.81 3.38
N ILE A 85 -15.27 -8.64 3.88
CA ILE A 85 -14.49 -7.85 4.84
C ILE A 85 -14.53 -8.51 6.22
N ALA A 86 -15.67 -9.04 6.63
CA ALA A 86 -15.77 -9.82 7.87
C ALA A 86 -14.86 -11.07 7.83
N ARG A 87 -14.82 -11.79 6.70
CA ARG A 87 -13.89 -12.91 6.49
C ARG A 87 -12.44 -12.47 6.57
N LEU A 88 -12.09 -11.29 5.98
CA LEU A 88 -10.75 -10.72 6.03
C LEU A 88 -10.33 -10.42 7.49
N VAL A 89 -11.21 -9.88 8.32
CA VAL A 89 -10.99 -9.67 9.75
C VAL A 89 -10.68 -10.99 10.45
N GLY A 90 -11.50 -12.03 10.21
CA GLY A 90 -11.29 -13.34 10.82
C GLY A 90 -9.93 -13.97 10.50
N LEU A 91 -9.49 -13.90 9.23
CA LEU A 91 -8.21 -14.48 8.81
C LEU A 91 -6.97 -13.64 9.24
N ALA A 92 -7.15 -12.34 9.49
CA ALA A 92 -6.07 -11.47 9.93
C ALA A 92 -5.52 -11.88 11.31
N GLY A 93 -6.40 -12.31 12.24
CA GLY A 93 -5.98 -12.66 13.60
C GLY A 93 -5.16 -11.53 14.25
N PRO A 94 -4.03 -11.81 14.93
CA PRO A 94 -3.23 -10.77 15.57
C PRO A 94 -2.39 -9.92 14.61
N THR A 95 -2.42 -10.20 13.30
CA THR A 95 -1.63 -9.50 12.29
C THR A 95 -2.42 -8.33 11.74
N VAL A 96 -1.79 -7.16 11.62
CA VAL A 96 -2.37 -6.02 10.88
C VAL A 96 -2.26 -6.29 9.39
N VAL A 97 -3.37 -6.23 8.68
CA VAL A 97 -3.47 -6.58 7.25
C VAL A 97 -4.13 -5.43 6.49
N CYS A 98 -3.44 -4.89 5.47
CA CYS A 98 -4.00 -3.88 4.56
C CYS A 98 -4.32 -4.52 3.21
N VAL A 99 -5.54 -4.36 2.72
CA VAL A 99 -6.04 -4.96 1.47
C VAL A 99 -6.80 -3.93 0.65
N GLY A 100 -6.54 -3.89 -0.67
CA GLY A 100 -7.28 -3.05 -1.62
C GLY A 100 -8.46 -3.80 -2.25
N TYR A 101 -9.57 -3.11 -2.50
CA TYR A 101 -10.78 -3.64 -3.10
C TYR A 101 -11.59 -2.55 -3.82
N THR A 102 -12.58 -2.95 -4.59
CA THR A 102 -13.59 -2.03 -5.14
C THR A 102 -14.74 -1.95 -4.15
N GLU A 103 -14.99 -0.75 -3.63
CA GLU A 103 -16.05 -0.49 -2.64
C GLU A 103 -17.35 -0.11 -3.32
N ALA A 104 -18.43 -0.76 -2.91
CA ALA A 104 -19.79 -0.35 -3.25
C ALA A 104 -20.22 0.85 -2.38
N ALA A 105 -20.69 1.92 -3.01
CA ALA A 105 -21.21 3.08 -2.27
C ALA A 105 -22.31 3.79 -3.05
N PRO A 106 -23.20 4.53 -2.36
CA PRO A 106 -24.22 5.34 -3.03
C PRO A 106 -23.59 6.30 -4.03
N GLY A 107 -24.09 6.27 -5.25
CA GLY A 107 -23.67 7.16 -6.33
C GLY A 107 -22.43 6.70 -7.11
N GLY A 108 -21.91 5.50 -6.87
CA GLY A 108 -20.84 4.85 -7.65
C GLY A 108 -19.69 4.31 -6.81
N PRO A 109 -18.89 3.38 -7.37
CA PRO A 109 -17.84 2.69 -6.65
C PRO A 109 -16.63 3.58 -6.37
N TYR A 110 -15.86 3.17 -5.36
CA TYR A 110 -14.53 3.71 -5.05
C TYR A 110 -13.45 2.61 -5.19
N SER A 111 -12.24 3.00 -5.57
CA SER A 111 -11.05 2.19 -5.31
C SER A 111 -10.65 2.43 -3.85
N SER A 112 -10.78 1.41 -3.01
CA SER A 112 -10.65 1.53 -1.56
C SER A 112 -9.61 0.58 -0.98
N ALA A 113 -9.12 0.91 0.21
CA ALA A 113 -8.27 0.06 1.02
C ALA A 113 -8.82 -0.02 2.44
N VAL A 114 -8.77 -1.21 3.01
CA VAL A 114 -9.10 -1.46 4.41
C VAL A 114 -7.89 -2.01 5.14
N CYS A 115 -7.69 -1.53 6.37
CA CYS A 115 -6.73 -2.07 7.32
C CYS A 115 -7.50 -2.77 8.43
N VAL A 116 -7.19 -4.04 8.67
CA VAL A 116 -7.88 -4.88 9.66
C VAL A 116 -6.90 -5.61 10.58
N SER A 117 -7.40 -6.02 11.73
CA SER A 117 -6.85 -7.11 12.56
C SER A 117 -8.00 -8.03 12.96
N GLY A 118 -7.73 -9.09 13.74
CA GLY A 118 -8.78 -9.92 14.31
C GLY A 118 -9.75 -9.19 15.25
N ASP A 119 -9.39 -7.98 15.70
CA ASP A 119 -10.24 -7.12 16.53
C ASP A 119 -11.23 -6.27 15.69
N GLY A 120 -11.10 -6.29 14.36
CA GLY A 120 -11.97 -5.54 13.44
C GLY A 120 -11.25 -4.64 12.46
N ILE A 121 -11.99 -3.69 11.90
CA ILE A 121 -11.47 -2.65 10.99
C ILE A 121 -10.73 -1.60 11.83
N LEU A 122 -9.46 -1.37 11.49
CA LEU A 122 -8.59 -0.38 12.13
C LEU A 122 -8.55 0.93 11.35
N GLY A 123 -8.71 0.87 10.04
CA GLY A 123 -8.70 2.05 9.17
C GLY A 123 -9.22 1.76 7.78
N HIS A 124 -9.66 2.81 7.12
CA HIS A 124 -10.23 2.78 5.78
C HIS A 124 -9.73 3.99 4.97
N HIS A 125 -9.50 3.79 3.67
CA HIS A 125 -9.09 4.88 2.76
C HIS A 125 -9.72 4.67 1.39
N ARG A 126 -10.31 5.72 0.84
CA ARG A 126 -10.77 5.82 -0.56
C ARG A 126 -9.73 6.58 -1.37
N LYS A 127 -9.33 6.04 -2.50
CA LYS A 127 -8.36 6.68 -3.41
C LYS A 127 -8.78 8.10 -3.75
N VAL A 128 -7.95 9.08 -3.39
CA VAL A 128 -8.24 10.50 -3.60
C VAL A 128 -7.90 10.91 -5.02
N HIS A 129 -6.72 10.52 -5.49
CA HIS A 129 -6.28 10.86 -6.84
C HIS A 129 -6.60 9.73 -7.81
N VAL A 130 -7.70 9.88 -8.53
CA VAL A 130 -8.14 8.92 -9.53
C VAL A 130 -7.47 9.25 -10.87
N PRO A 131 -6.64 8.33 -11.44
CA PRO A 131 -5.97 8.59 -12.71
C PRO A 131 -6.98 8.69 -13.86
N PRO A 132 -6.65 9.38 -14.97
CA PRO A 132 -7.58 9.58 -16.09
C PRO A 132 -8.21 8.29 -16.62
N SER A 133 -7.49 7.18 -16.56
CA SER A 133 -7.97 5.87 -17.03
C SER A 133 -9.04 5.23 -16.14
N GLU A 134 -9.23 5.73 -14.93
CA GLU A 134 -10.17 5.18 -13.94
C GLU A 134 -11.33 6.12 -13.62
N ARG A 135 -11.29 7.39 -14.07
CA ARG A 135 -12.29 8.43 -13.73
C ARG A 135 -13.70 8.13 -14.21
N GLU A 136 -13.84 7.27 -15.20
CA GLU A 136 -15.16 6.86 -15.71
C GLU A 136 -15.80 5.77 -14.85
N VAL A 137 -15.00 5.14 -13.96
CA VAL A 137 -15.45 4.02 -13.12
C VAL A 137 -15.51 4.42 -11.66
N TYR A 138 -14.46 5.05 -11.14
CA TYR A 138 -14.34 5.34 -9.71
C TYR A 138 -14.55 6.81 -9.38
N LYS A 139 -15.17 7.04 -8.25
CA LYS A 139 -15.20 8.34 -7.60
C LYS A 139 -13.91 8.61 -6.83
N ALA A 140 -13.58 9.88 -6.66
CA ALA A 140 -12.50 10.31 -5.80
C ALA A 140 -12.93 10.29 -4.33
N GLY A 141 -12.02 9.85 -3.45
CA GLY A 141 -12.12 10.06 -2.01
C GLY A 141 -11.92 11.53 -1.63
N ASP A 142 -12.13 11.85 -0.37
CA ASP A 142 -12.22 13.21 0.14
C ASP A 142 -11.04 13.66 1.02
N GLY A 143 -10.12 12.74 1.38
CA GLY A 143 -8.99 13.13 2.21
C GLY A 143 -8.06 12.00 2.63
N PHE A 144 -7.07 12.37 3.43
CA PHE A 144 -6.06 11.49 4.00
C PHE A 144 -6.09 11.60 5.51
N ALA A 145 -6.23 10.47 6.21
CA ALA A 145 -6.19 10.40 7.66
C ALA A 145 -5.32 9.24 8.13
N ALA A 146 -4.51 9.49 9.15
CA ALA A 146 -3.78 8.45 9.86
C ALA A 146 -4.64 7.86 10.98
N PHE A 147 -4.42 6.58 11.28
CA PHE A 147 -5.15 5.83 12.28
C PHE A 147 -4.21 4.98 13.13
N ASP A 148 -4.66 4.64 14.34
CA ASP A 148 -3.85 3.85 15.27
C ASP A 148 -4.01 2.35 15.01
N THR A 149 -2.89 1.63 15.11
CA THR A 149 -2.83 0.18 14.97
C THR A 149 -1.90 -0.43 16.03
N PRO A 150 -1.96 -1.73 16.29
CA PRO A 150 -1.00 -2.41 17.16
C PRO A 150 0.48 -2.19 16.78
N VAL A 151 0.78 -2.01 15.49
CA VAL A 151 2.14 -1.78 15.00
C VAL A 151 2.57 -0.31 15.03
N GLY A 152 1.67 0.61 15.34
CA GLY A 152 1.88 2.06 15.41
C GLY A 152 0.84 2.85 14.63
N ARG A 153 0.93 4.19 14.69
CA ARG A 153 0.07 5.07 13.90
C ARG A 153 0.49 5.01 12.43
N MET A 154 -0.45 4.73 11.55
CA MET A 154 -0.18 4.53 10.13
C MET A 154 -1.23 5.16 9.23
N GLY A 155 -0.89 5.32 7.95
CA GLY A 155 -1.81 5.74 6.92
C GLY A 155 -1.76 4.83 5.69
N MET A 156 -2.74 4.98 4.82
CA MET A 156 -2.82 4.24 3.56
C MET A 156 -2.87 5.19 2.37
N LEU A 157 -2.24 4.79 1.26
CA LEU A 157 -2.30 5.44 -0.04
C LEU A 157 -2.57 4.40 -1.12
N ILE A 158 -3.35 4.77 -2.14
CA ILE A 158 -3.66 3.86 -3.23
C ILE A 158 -3.02 4.37 -4.53
N CYS A 159 -2.02 3.62 -5.00
CA CYS A 159 -1.43 3.68 -6.34
C CYS A 159 -1.06 5.11 -6.78
N TYR A 160 -1.94 5.79 -7.51
CA TYR A 160 -1.71 7.13 -8.06
C TYR A 160 -1.57 8.21 -6.99
N ASP A 161 -2.10 8.01 -5.77
CA ASP A 161 -1.93 8.94 -4.66
C ASP A 161 -0.47 9.25 -4.38
N LYS A 162 0.43 8.27 -4.52
CA LYS A 162 1.86 8.49 -4.24
C LYS A 162 2.60 9.39 -5.23
N ILE A 163 1.99 9.74 -6.37
CA ILE A 163 2.54 10.76 -7.29
C ILE A 163 2.57 12.12 -6.58
N PHE A 164 1.57 12.39 -5.77
CA PHE A 164 1.35 13.68 -5.11
C PHE A 164 2.09 13.70 -3.77
N PRO A 165 3.12 14.56 -3.60
CA PRO A 165 3.86 14.64 -2.34
C PRO A 165 2.97 15.04 -1.16
N GLU A 166 1.92 15.80 -1.42
CA GLU A 166 0.94 16.23 -0.44
C GLU A 166 0.27 15.05 0.25
N ALA A 167 -0.08 13.99 -0.48
CA ALA A 167 -0.78 12.82 0.06
C ALA A 167 0.01 12.13 1.19
N ALA A 168 1.28 11.83 0.94
CA ALA A 168 2.15 11.25 1.96
C ALA A 168 2.47 12.24 3.08
N ARG A 169 2.58 13.53 2.74
CA ARG A 169 2.87 14.61 3.69
C ARG A 169 1.73 14.81 4.67
N GLU A 170 0.48 14.82 4.23
CA GLU A 170 -0.68 14.93 5.11
C GLU A 170 -0.72 13.79 6.13
N LEU A 171 -0.53 12.55 5.70
CA LEU A 171 -0.46 11.42 6.61
C LEU A 171 0.68 11.53 7.63
N ALA A 172 1.87 11.98 7.19
CA ALA A 172 3.02 12.14 8.07
C ALA A 172 2.82 13.27 9.10
N VAL A 173 2.15 14.36 8.69
CA VAL A 173 1.78 15.48 9.58
C VAL A 173 0.69 15.07 10.57
N ASP A 174 -0.24 14.21 10.15
CA ASP A 174 -1.24 13.58 11.02
C ASP A 174 -0.63 12.46 11.91
N GLY A 175 0.69 12.35 11.95
CA GLY A 175 1.42 11.50 12.88
C GLY A 175 1.72 10.08 12.39
N ALA A 176 1.42 9.73 11.15
CA ALA A 176 1.80 8.43 10.63
C ALA A 176 3.32 8.21 10.71
N GLY A 177 3.71 7.10 11.33
CA GLY A 177 5.08 6.59 11.30
C GLY A 177 5.27 5.48 10.24
N ILE A 178 4.17 4.91 9.77
CA ILE A 178 4.14 3.89 8.74
C ILE A 178 3.15 4.33 7.66
N ILE A 179 3.53 4.21 6.39
CA ILE A 179 2.60 4.40 5.27
C ILE A 179 2.56 3.11 4.44
N ALA A 180 1.37 2.53 4.35
CA ALA A 180 1.06 1.42 3.46
C ALA A 180 0.63 1.97 2.09
N SER A 181 1.41 1.66 1.05
CA SER A 181 1.12 2.05 -0.34
C SER A 181 0.66 0.82 -1.13
N LEU A 182 -0.63 0.74 -1.40
CA LEU A 182 -1.25 -0.35 -2.13
C LEU A 182 -1.34 0.03 -3.61
N ALA A 183 -0.78 -0.76 -4.52
CA ALA A 183 -0.73 -0.39 -5.93
C ALA A 183 -1.11 -1.54 -6.89
N ALA A 184 -1.70 -1.14 -8.01
CA ALA A 184 -1.80 -1.92 -9.23
C ALA A 184 -1.10 -1.14 -10.37
N TRP A 185 0.18 -0.88 -10.17
CA TRP A 185 1.01 -0.03 -11.03
C TRP A 185 1.59 -0.85 -12.19
N PRO A 186 1.11 -0.68 -13.42
CA PRO A 186 1.54 -1.47 -14.55
C PRO A 186 2.87 -0.98 -15.14
N VAL A 187 3.49 -1.78 -15.98
CA VAL A 187 4.54 -1.32 -16.89
C VAL A 187 3.97 -0.36 -17.95
N SER A 188 4.84 0.42 -18.57
CA SER A 188 4.43 1.36 -19.63
C SER A 188 3.76 0.62 -20.80
N ARG A 189 2.53 1.01 -21.15
CA ARG A 189 1.82 0.48 -22.32
C ARG A 189 2.16 1.23 -23.59
N MET A 190 2.40 2.53 -23.48
CA MET A 190 2.69 3.39 -24.64
C MET A 190 4.15 3.27 -25.10
N ARG A 191 5.06 2.97 -24.19
CA ARG A 191 6.51 2.86 -24.46
C ARG A 191 7.09 1.72 -23.63
N PRO A 192 6.72 0.45 -23.92
CA PRO A 192 7.22 -0.69 -23.17
C PRO A 192 8.72 -0.87 -23.39
N ALA A 193 9.45 -1.10 -22.32
CA ALA A 193 10.87 -1.44 -22.44
C ALA A 193 11.03 -2.96 -22.69
N SER A 194 12.06 -3.33 -23.45
CA SER A 194 12.42 -4.74 -23.71
C SER A 194 12.76 -5.51 -22.42
N ARG A 195 13.30 -4.80 -21.42
CA ARG A 195 13.61 -5.37 -20.10
C ARG A 195 12.84 -4.61 -19.03
N ILE A 196 12.08 -5.33 -18.19
CA ILE A 196 11.21 -4.76 -17.15
C ILE A 196 11.94 -3.77 -16.22
N ARG A 197 13.20 -4.04 -15.88
CA ARG A 197 14.03 -3.15 -15.04
C ARG A 197 14.37 -1.80 -15.69
N ARG A 198 14.20 -1.67 -17.01
CA ARG A 198 14.41 -0.43 -17.79
C ARG A 198 13.10 0.28 -18.10
N ASP A 199 11.97 -0.29 -17.68
CA ASP A 199 10.68 0.34 -17.90
C ASP A 199 10.54 1.61 -17.05
N ARG A 200 10.08 2.69 -17.69
CA ARG A 200 9.95 4.00 -17.01
C ARG A 200 8.98 3.96 -15.84
N GLN A 201 7.91 3.16 -15.93
CA GLN A 201 6.94 3.05 -14.85
C GLN A 201 7.51 2.29 -13.65
N VAL A 202 8.37 1.31 -13.89
CA VAL A 202 9.13 0.64 -12.83
C VAL A 202 10.11 1.60 -12.16
N HIS A 203 10.77 2.45 -12.96
CA HIS A 203 11.65 3.49 -12.41
C HIS A 203 10.88 4.50 -11.54
N HIS A 204 9.75 5.02 -12.05
CA HIS A 204 8.90 5.95 -11.30
C HIS A 204 8.40 5.33 -9.99
N PHE A 205 7.89 4.09 -10.05
CA PHE A 205 7.41 3.36 -8.87
C PHE A 205 8.47 3.26 -7.78
N ASN A 206 9.69 2.87 -8.15
CA ASN A 206 10.79 2.70 -7.20
C ASN A 206 11.29 4.03 -6.64
N LEU A 207 11.43 5.05 -7.49
CA LEU A 207 11.87 6.38 -7.10
C LEU A 207 10.90 7.02 -6.10
N LEU A 208 9.60 6.98 -6.42
CA LEU A 208 8.57 7.57 -5.57
C LEU A 208 8.52 6.90 -4.19
N ASP A 209 8.59 5.56 -4.12
CA ASP A 209 8.57 4.85 -2.83
C ASP A 209 9.69 5.31 -1.90
N GLN A 210 10.91 5.45 -2.42
CA GLN A 210 12.08 5.88 -1.66
C GLN A 210 12.00 7.37 -1.27
N THR A 211 11.58 8.21 -2.22
CA THR A 211 11.42 9.65 -1.97
C THR A 211 10.36 9.91 -0.91
N ARG A 212 9.20 9.26 -1.00
CA ARG A 212 8.11 9.44 -0.02
C ARG A 212 8.51 8.97 1.38
N ALA A 213 9.28 7.89 1.49
CA ALA A 213 9.83 7.44 2.77
C ALA A 213 10.77 8.50 3.37
N LEU A 214 11.75 8.95 2.59
CA LEU A 214 12.79 9.89 3.01
C LEU A 214 12.23 11.26 3.39
N GLU A 215 11.47 11.91 2.52
CA GLU A 215 11.00 13.28 2.73
C GLU A 215 9.98 13.41 3.88
N ASN A 216 9.32 12.31 4.26
CA ASN A 216 8.35 12.24 5.33
C ASN A 216 8.89 11.54 6.59
N GLN A 217 10.09 10.96 6.52
CA GLN A 217 10.73 10.21 7.61
C GLN A 217 9.79 9.15 8.19
N VAL A 218 9.28 8.28 7.31
CA VAL A 218 8.34 7.20 7.66
C VAL A 218 8.83 5.86 7.11
N VAL A 219 8.41 4.78 7.75
CA VAL A 219 8.53 3.44 7.16
C VAL A 219 7.50 3.33 6.04
N TRP A 220 7.96 3.01 4.83
CA TRP A 220 7.11 2.88 3.66
C TRP A 220 6.99 1.41 3.26
N VAL A 221 5.77 0.89 3.25
CA VAL A 221 5.47 -0.49 2.89
C VAL A 221 4.67 -0.50 1.59
N SER A 222 5.34 -0.76 0.47
CA SER A 222 4.75 -0.68 -0.87
C SER A 222 4.44 -2.06 -1.41
N ALA A 223 3.17 -2.35 -1.65
CA ALA A 223 2.69 -3.56 -2.30
C ALA A 223 2.21 -3.26 -3.73
N ASN A 224 2.45 -4.16 -4.67
CA ASN A 224 2.01 -4.00 -6.05
C ASN A 224 1.51 -5.32 -6.64
N GLN A 225 0.57 -5.24 -7.56
CA GLN A 225 0.17 -6.38 -8.39
C GLN A 225 1.39 -6.96 -9.15
N SER A 226 1.33 -8.24 -9.47
CA SER A 226 2.33 -8.94 -10.28
C SER A 226 1.67 -9.81 -11.34
N GLY A 227 2.41 -10.13 -12.41
CA GLY A 227 1.88 -10.94 -13.51
C GLY A 227 1.03 -10.14 -14.50
N THR A 228 -0.02 -10.72 -15.00
CA THR A 228 -0.90 -10.10 -16.01
C THR A 228 -2.37 -10.22 -15.64
N LEU A 229 -3.15 -9.17 -15.94
CA LEU A 229 -4.60 -9.17 -15.91
C LEU A 229 -5.07 -8.47 -17.19
N GLY A 230 -5.80 -9.20 -18.03
CA GLY A 230 -6.12 -8.72 -19.38
C GLY A 230 -4.87 -8.36 -20.17
N ARG A 231 -4.77 -7.13 -20.63
CA ARG A 231 -3.61 -6.59 -21.35
C ARG A 231 -2.60 -5.89 -20.44
N LEU A 232 -2.90 -5.75 -19.16
CA LEU A 232 -2.02 -5.12 -18.18
C LEU A 232 -0.98 -6.11 -17.71
N ARG A 233 0.26 -5.65 -17.66
CA ARG A 233 1.37 -6.36 -17.04
C ARG A 233 1.86 -5.59 -15.84
N PHE A 234 1.89 -6.24 -14.69
CA PHE A 234 2.33 -5.67 -13.43
C PHE A 234 3.72 -6.18 -13.05
N PRO A 235 4.65 -5.29 -12.69
CA PRO A 235 6.05 -5.64 -12.51
C PRO A 235 6.37 -6.20 -11.11
N GLY A 236 5.40 -6.30 -10.18
CA GLY A 236 5.71 -6.55 -8.78
C GLY A 236 6.41 -5.33 -8.16
N GLN A 237 7.69 -5.46 -7.79
CA GLN A 237 8.50 -4.40 -7.16
C GLN A 237 8.05 -4.02 -5.74
N SER A 238 7.28 -4.91 -5.08
CA SER A 238 6.87 -4.68 -3.69
C SER A 238 8.09 -4.63 -2.77
N LYS A 239 8.07 -3.70 -1.81
CA LYS A 239 9.23 -3.43 -0.97
C LYS A 239 8.88 -2.81 0.37
N VAL A 240 9.83 -2.88 1.29
CA VAL A 240 9.87 -2.11 2.54
C VAL A 240 11.02 -1.14 2.44
N VAL A 241 10.76 0.13 2.73
CA VAL A 241 11.74 1.22 2.72
C VAL A 241 11.80 1.83 4.11
N ASP A 242 13.00 2.09 4.62
CA ASP A 242 13.19 2.77 5.90
C ASP A 242 13.02 4.30 5.79
N PRO A 243 12.97 5.02 6.92
CA PRO A 243 12.83 6.48 6.93
C PRO A 243 13.98 7.25 6.24
N ASP A 244 15.11 6.60 5.95
CA ASP A 244 16.24 7.18 5.20
C ASP A 244 16.14 6.91 3.69
N GLY A 245 15.03 6.31 3.22
CA GLY A 245 14.82 5.99 1.81
C GLY A 245 15.56 4.73 1.33
N ARG A 246 16.13 3.92 2.24
CA ARG A 246 16.81 2.68 1.88
C ARG A 246 15.83 1.52 1.74
N VAL A 247 15.97 0.75 0.68
CA VAL A 247 15.16 -0.45 0.46
C VAL A 247 15.72 -1.59 1.33
N LEU A 248 14.96 -1.97 2.38
CA LEU A 248 15.32 -3.04 3.31
C LEU A 248 15.02 -4.44 2.75
N ALA A 249 13.94 -4.56 1.99
CA ALA A 249 13.53 -5.80 1.33
C ALA A 249 12.76 -5.49 0.05
N SER A 250 12.89 -6.32 -0.98
CA SER A 250 12.15 -6.19 -2.23
C SER A 250 11.90 -7.55 -2.87
N THR A 251 10.75 -7.69 -3.53
CA THR A 251 10.43 -8.85 -4.38
C THR A 251 11.11 -8.79 -5.75
N GLY A 252 11.61 -7.60 -6.14
CA GLY A 252 11.99 -7.36 -7.54
C GLY A 252 10.81 -7.59 -8.48
N ALA A 253 11.08 -8.13 -9.66
CA ALA A 253 10.05 -8.38 -10.69
C ALA A 253 9.32 -9.73 -10.54
N ARG A 254 9.33 -10.33 -9.37
CA ARG A 254 8.73 -11.65 -9.10
C ARG A 254 7.56 -11.54 -8.13
N PRO A 255 6.56 -12.42 -8.23
CA PRO A 255 5.59 -12.57 -7.16
C PRO A 255 6.29 -13.08 -5.90
N GLY A 256 5.77 -12.68 -4.72
CA GLY A 256 6.33 -13.07 -3.43
C GLY A 256 6.07 -12.06 -2.33
N VAL A 257 6.81 -12.19 -1.24
CA VAL A 257 6.69 -11.34 -0.05
C VAL A 257 8.05 -10.74 0.28
N ALA A 258 8.16 -9.42 0.20
CA ALA A 258 9.29 -8.66 0.73
C ALA A 258 9.07 -8.46 2.23
N LEU A 259 9.88 -9.10 3.07
CA LEU A 259 9.76 -9.06 4.52
C LEU A 259 11.02 -8.44 5.11
N ALA A 260 10.86 -7.36 5.87
CA ALA A 260 11.93 -6.68 6.58
C ALA A 260 11.70 -6.74 8.09
N ARG A 261 12.76 -6.95 8.86
CA ARG A 261 12.75 -6.87 10.32
C ARG A 261 13.23 -5.50 10.76
N LEU A 262 12.35 -4.74 11.38
CA LEU A 262 12.67 -3.42 11.95
C LEU A 262 11.66 -3.11 13.05
N ASP A 263 12.06 -2.24 13.96
CA ASP A 263 11.15 -1.52 14.85
C ASP A 263 10.72 -0.21 14.14
N PRO A 264 9.48 -0.10 13.62
CA PRO A 264 9.08 1.09 12.90
C PRO A 264 9.13 2.36 13.75
N ARG A 265 8.73 2.27 15.03
CA ARG A 265 8.73 3.42 15.93
C ARG A 265 10.15 3.89 16.24
N GLY A 266 11.05 2.95 16.52
CA GLY A 266 12.46 3.26 16.76
C GLY A 266 13.14 3.84 15.53
N ALA A 267 12.92 3.29 14.34
CA ALA A 267 13.49 3.78 13.09
C ALA A 267 13.04 5.22 12.78
N VAL A 268 11.75 5.51 12.90
CA VAL A 268 11.19 6.85 12.71
C VAL A 268 11.74 7.83 13.76
N ALA A 269 11.82 7.41 15.04
CA ALA A 269 12.34 8.25 16.10
C ALA A 269 13.83 8.60 15.89
N VAL A 270 14.63 7.68 15.35
CA VAL A 270 16.04 7.94 15.00
C VAL A 270 16.11 8.96 13.86
N ALA A 271 15.43 8.72 12.75
CA ALA A 271 15.46 9.61 11.59
C ALA A 271 15.01 11.04 11.93
N ARG A 272 13.94 11.19 12.71
CA ARG A 272 13.39 12.50 13.14
C ARG A 272 14.25 13.23 14.19
N ARG A 273 15.18 12.54 14.86
CA ARG A 273 16.19 13.19 15.73
C ARG A 273 17.40 13.70 14.96
N GLU A 274 17.79 13.00 13.90
CA GLU A 274 18.93 13.41 13.07
C GLU A 274 18.59 14.60 12.17
N LEU A 275 17.42 14.57 11.55
CA LEU A 275 16.91 15.65 10.68
C LEU A 275 15.42 15.86 10.98
N THR A 276 15.01 17.11 11.08
CA THR A 276 13.69 17.51 11.58
C THR A 276 12.74 17.95 10.44
N HIS A 277 12.68 17.18 9.34
CA HIS A 277 11.98 17.56 8.10
C HIS A 277 10.55 18.06 8.33
N LEU A 278 9.77 17.38 9.18
CA LEU A 278 8.38 17.77 9.44
C LEU A 278 8.28 19.04 10.31
N ALA A 279 9.17 19.19 11.30
CA ALA A 279 9.20 20.35 12.20
C ALA A 279 9.75 21.61 11.49
N ASP A 280 10.66 21.45 10.54
CA ASP A 280 11.28 22.54 9.79
C ASP A 280 10.41 23.09 8.66
N ARG A 281 9.23 22.50 8.45
CA ARG A 281 8.27 23.02 7.45
C ARG A 281 7.90 24.47 7.72
N ARG A 282 7.66 25.19 6.64
CA ARG A 282 7.21 26.60 6.68
C ARG A 282 5.89 26.72 5.90
N PRO A 283 4.75 26.25 6.47
CA PRO A 283 3.47 26.18 5.76
C PRO A 283 3.03 27.53 5.16
N TYR A 284 3.33 28.63 5.83
CA TYR A 284 3.04 29.98 5.36
C TYR A 284 3.76 30.36 4.05
N ALA A 285 4.87 29.68 3.72
CA ALA A 285 5.65 29.92 2.51
C ALA A 285 5.14 29.13 1.29
N TYR A 286 4.23 28.17 1.50
CA TYR A 286 3.78 27.26 0.43
C TYR A 286 2.60 27.83 -0.38
N GLY A 287 1.87 28.81 0.17
CA GLY A 287 0.73 29.45 -0.50
C GLY A 287 -0.42 28.49 -0.83
N PRO A 288 -1.60 28.99 -1.10
CA PRO A 288 -2.64 28.20 -1.73
C PRO A 288 -2.21 27.92 -3.17
N ALA A 289 -2.03 26.63 -3.50
CA ALA A 289 -1.74 26.22 -4.88
C ALA A 289 -2.92 26.70 -5.75
N ALA A 290 -2.65 27.62 -6.68
CA ALA A 290 -3.62 27.99 -7.70
C ALA A 290 -3.93 26.72 -8.51
N ILE A 291 -5.18 26.26 -8.49
CA ILE A 291 -5.64 25.23 -9.42
C ILE A 291 -5.58 25.87 -10.80
N PRO A 292 -4.77 25.36 -11.76
CA PRO A 292 -4.78 25.92 -13.10
C PRO A 292 -6.18 25.84 -13.67
N SER A 293 -6.78 26.99 -14.00
CA SER A 293 -8.04 27.03 -14.70
C SER A 293 -7.85 26.38 -16.07
N GLY A 294 -8.42 25.21 -16.28
CA GLY A 294 -8.49 24.58 -17.61
C GLY A 294 -7.54 23.40 -17.86
N ALA A 295 -7.33 22.47 -16.91
CA ALA A 295 -6.77 21.16 -17.17
C ALA A 295 -7.86 20.09 -17.36
#